data_bee08c7a5772d3f8d9f6a7def2f5431d
#
_entry.id   bee08c7a5772d3f8d9f6a7def2f5431d
#
_cell.length_a   1.000
_cell.length_b   1.000
_cell.length_c   1.000
_cell.angle_alpha   90.00
_cell.angle_beta   90.00
_cell.angle_gamma   90.00
#
_symmetry.space_group_name_H-M   'P 1'
#
loop_
_entity.id
_entity.type
_entity.pdbx_description
1 polymer ?
#
loop_
_entity_poly.entity_id
_entity_poly.type
_entity_poly.pdbx_seq_one_letter_code
_entity_poly.pdbx_strand_id
1 'polypeptide(L)'
;TCEACGELIVQTEDPTNCPKCGGALKQEDDVLDTWFSSALWPFSTLGWPEKTDKLKAYYPTGVLVTGFDILFFWVARMMMMGIHFQEQVPFHHVYIHALVRDEQGKKMSKSTGNVIDPLEMIGKYGTDSLRFTLTAFAAMGRDIKLSEKRIEGYRHFVNKIWNSARFALMNMEGAPRAELKDAQGLANRWILHRLEEVKVEVES
;
A
#
# COMPACT_ATOMS: atom_id res chain seq x y z
N THR A 1 -19.33 -0.86 34.53
CA THR A 1 -18.90 -0.35 35.84
C THR A 1 -19.99 -0.68 36.87
N CYS A 2 -19.61 -1.07 38.11
CA CYS A 2 -20.55 -1.30 39.21
C CYS A 2 -20.98 0.04 39.84
N GLU A 3 -22.30 0.27 39.91
CA GLU A 3 -22.83 1.51 40.50
C GLU A 3 -22.67 1.57 42.03
N ALA A 4 -22.56 0.42 42.70
CA ALA A 4 -22.47 0.36 44.16
C ALA A 4 -21.03 0.48 44.69
N CYS A 5 -20.02 -0.14 44.04
CA CYS A 5 -18.65 -0.17 44.54
C CYS A 5 -17.62 0.41 43.59
N GLY A 6 -18.01 0.89 42.41
CA GLY A 6 -17.13 1.49 41.44
C GLY A 6 -16.21 0.49 40.70
N GLU A 7 -16.36 -0.81 40.90
CA GLU A 7 -15.54 -1.83 40.25
C GLU A 7 -15.70 -1.80 38.73
N LEU A 8 -14.59 -1.72 37.99
CA LEU A 8 -14.58 -1.84 36.55
C LEU A 8 -14.47 -3.33 36.16
N ILE A 9 -15.47 -3.80 35.43
CA ILE A 9 -15.55 -5.20 35.00
C ILE A 9 -15.34 -5.26 33.51
N VAL A 10 -14.36 -6.06 33.06
CA VAL A 10 -14.05 -6.31 31.64
C VAL A 10 -14.11 -7.81 31.41
N GLN A 11 -15.08 -8.27 30.63
CA GLN A 11 -15.21 -9.68 30.28
C GLN A 11 -15.93 -9.85 28.94
N THR A 12 -15.85 -11.06 28.38
CA THR A 12 -16.40 -11.38 27.04
C THR A 12 -17.91 -11.60 27.03
N GLU A 13 -18.49 -11.95 28.19
CA GLU A 13 -19.93 -12.18 28.36
C GLU A 13 -20.50 -11.09 29.24
N ASP A 14 -21.74 -10.69 28.96
CA ASP A 14 -22.43 -9.64 29.74
C ASP A 14 -22.72 -10.12 31.16
N PRO A 15 -22.10 -9.52 32.18
CA PRO A 15 -22.34 -9.90 33.56
C PRO A 15 -23.71 -9.37 34.05
N THR A 16 -24.45 -10.19 34.78
CA THR A 16 -25.72 -9.77 35.34
C THR A 16 -25.56 -8.93 36.60
N ASN A 17 -24.56 -9.24 37.43
CA ASN A 17 -24.30 -8.56 38.71
C ASN A 17 -22.77 -8.39 38.92
N CYS A 18 -22.41 -7.44 39.77
CA CYS A 18 -21.01 -7.21 40.14
C CYS A 18 -20.44 -8.44 40.88
N PRO A 19 -19.33 -9.04 40.41
CA PRO A 19 -18.70 -10.19 41.04
C PRO A 19 -18.14 -9.88 42.44
N LYS A 20 -17.90 -8.59 42.76
CA LYS A 20 -17.29 -8.17 44.01
C LYS A 20 -18.34 -7.87 45.11
N CYS A 21 -19.45 -7.25 44.76
CA CYS A 21 -20.45 -6.83 45.75
C CYS A 21 -21.90 -7.23 45.44
N GLY A 22 -22.17 -7.90 44.31
CA GLY A 22 -23.51 -8.28 43.89
C GLY A 22 -24.37 -7.12 43.38
N GLY A 23 -23.87 -5.89 43.36
CA GLY A 23 -24.63 -4.70 42.97
C GLY A 23 -24.92 -4.61 41.48
N ALA A 24 -25.83 -3.69 41.12
CA ALA A 24 -26.19 -3.43 39.72
C ALA A 24 -24.98 -2.92 38.88
N LEU A 25 -24.99 -3.30 37.62
CA LEU A 25 -23.97 -2.91 36.68
C LEU A 25 -24.52 -1.93 35.64
N LYS A 26 -23.70 -0.94 35.31
CA LYS A 26 -23.92 -0.07 34.17
C LYS A 26 -22.90 -0.39 33.08
N GLN A 27 -23.38 -0.69 31.88
CA GLN A 27 -22.52 -0.85 30.71
C GLN A 27 -21.94 0.49 30.33
N GLU A 28 -20.70 0.46 29.85
CA GLU A 28 -20.04 1.65 29.29
C GLU A 28 -20.66 2.00 27.94
N ASP A 29 -21.06 3.25 27.77
CA ASP A 29 -21.70 3.74 26.54
C ASP A 29 -20.67 4.18 25.48
N ASP A 30 -19.42 4.46 25.90
CA ASP A 30 -18.33 4.82 25.01
C ASP A 30 -17.80 3.62 24.25
N VAL A 31 -17.29 3.88 23.06
CA VAL A 31 -16.58 2.91 22.22
C VAL A 31 -15.08 3.14 22.28
N LEU A 32 -14.31 2.09 22.05
CA LEU A 32 -12.85 2.20 21.95
C LEU A 32 -12.47 3.09 20.76
N ASP A 33 -11.34 3.79 20.93
CA ASP A 33 -10.74 4.60 19.88
C ASP A 33 -10.44 3.75 18.63
N THR A 34 -10.76 4.28 17.45
CA THR A 34 -10.48 3.65 16.16
C THR A 34 -9.01 3.23 16.04
N TRP A 35 -8.09 4.05 16.55
CA TRP A 35 -6.67 3.75 16.53
C TRP A 35 -6.26 2.59 17.45
N PHE A 36 -7.07 2.25 18.46
CA PHE A 36 -6.81 1.07 19.28
C PHE A 36 -6.95 -0.21 18.46
N SER A 37 -8.07 -0.42 17.81
CA SER A 37 -8.29 -1.60 16.96
C SER A 37 -7.36 -1.63 15.75
N SER A 38 -7.09 -0.48 15.16
CA SER A 38 -6.13 -0.34 14.05
C SER A 38 -4.71 -0.73 14.44
N ALA A 39 -4.33 -0.52 15.71
CA ALA A 39 -3.02 -0.92 16.22
C ALA A 39 -2.86 -2.44 16.39
N LEU A 40 -3.95 -3.18 16.50
CA LEU A 40 -3.94 -4.64 16.59
C LEU A 40 -3.90 -5.33 15.21
N TRP A 41 -4.07 -4.57 14.15
CA TRP A 41 -4.22 -5.09 12.78
C TRP A 41 -3.16 -6.11 12.35
N PRO A 42 -1.85 -5.95 12.61
CA PRO A 42 -0.82 -6.88 12.15
C PRO A 42 -0.98 -8.32 12.64
N PHE A 43 -1.68 -8.53 13.74
CA PHE A 43 -1.85 -9.86 14.35
C PHE A 43 -3.31 -10.25 14.57
N SER A 44 -4.22 -9.30 14.80
CA SER A 44 -5.64 -9.62 14.98
C SER A 44 -6.29 -10.21 13.73
N THR A 45 -5.91 -9.74 12.54
CA THR A 45 -6.38 -10.27 11.25
C THR A 45 -5.84 -11.67 10.93
N LEU A 46 -4.80 -12.10 11.64
CA LEU A 46 -4.21 -13.44 11.52
C LEU A 46 -4.77 -14.43 12.54
N GLY A 47 -5.78 -14.00 13.31
CA GLY A 47 -6.53 -14.84 14.25
C GLY A 47 -6.15 -14.71 15.71
N TRP A 48 -5.27 -13.76 16.08
CA TRP A 48 -5.02 -13.47 17.50
C TRP A 48 -6.34 -13.11 18.22
N PRO A 49 -6.59 -13.59 19.46
CA PRO A 49 -5.63 -14.13 20.43
C PRO A 49 -5.26 -15.62 20.27
N GLU A 50 -5.89 -16.38 19.38
CA GLU A 50 -5.53 -17.77 19.13
C GLU A 50 -4.17 -17.89 18.43
N LYS A 51 -3.45 -18.97 18.74
CA LYS A 51 -2.16 -19.31 18.11
C LYS A 51 -2.40 -20.04 16.78
N THR A 52 -2.83 -19.29 15.76
CA THR A 52 -3.14 -19.86 14.44
C THR A 52 -1.90 -20.11 13.59
N ASP A 53 -2.01 -21.02 12.62
CA ASP A 53 -0.93 -21.24 11.63
C ASP A 53 -0.66 -19.98 10.80
N LYS A 54 -1.68 -19.16 10.53
CA LYS A 54 -1.54 -17.88 9.83
C LYS A 54 -0.70 -16.88 10.64
N LEU A 55 -0.97 -16.77 11.94
CA LEU A 55 -0.19 -15.91 12.83
C LEU A 55 1.28 -16.35 12.84
N LYS A 56 1.53 -17.65 12.98
CA LYS A 56 2.88 -18.21 12.98
C LYS A 56 3.62 -18.00 11.65
N ALA A 57 2.91 -18.06 10.52
CA ALA A 57 3.51 -17.97 9.19
C ALA A 57 3.76 -16.52 8.72
N TYR A 58 2.88 -15.57 9.11
CA TYR A 58 2.86 -14.22 8.53
C TYR A 58 3.19 -13.10 9.52
N TYR A 59 3.35 -13.41 10.80
CA TYR A 59 3.79 -12.45 11.81
C TYR A 59 5.21 -12.78 12.27
N PRO A 60 6.15 -11.82 12.28
CA PRO A 60 6.05 -10.45 11.76
C PRO A 60 6.05 -10.38 10.23
N THR A 61 5.47 -9.31 9.68
CA THR A 61 5.53 -9.07 8.24
C THR A 61 6.89 -8.49 7.81
N GLY A 62 7.27 -8.69 6.54
CA GLY A 62 8.51 -8.13 6.01
C GLY A 62 8.46 -6.61 5.89
N VAL A 63 7.37 -6.07 5.28
CA VAL A 63 7.25 -4.65 4.95
C VAL A 63 5.86 -4.13 5.30
N LEU A 64 5.82 -2.97 5.96
CA LEU A 64 4.62 -2.14 6.10
C LEU A 64 4.73 -0.95 5.14
N VAL A 65 3.69 -0.71 4.34
CA VAL A 65 3.57 0.47 3.48
C VAL A 65 2.60 1.46 4.09
N THR A 66 3.01 2.71 4.28
CA THR A 66 2.20 3.73 4.97
C THR A 66 2.50 5.14 4.46
N GLY A 67 1.59 6.09 4.76
CA GLY A 67 1.86 7.52 4.63
C GLY A 67 2.57 8.08 5.87
N PHE A 68 3.28 9.18 5.71
CA PHE A 68 3.98 9.83 6.83
C PHE A 68 3.00 10.44 7.86
N ASP A 69 1.80 10.80 7.45
CA ASP A 69 0.78 11.47 8.26
C ASP A 69 0.19 10.57 9.35
N ILE A 70 0.30 9.25 9.22
CA ILE A 70 -0.19 8.27 10.19
C ILE A 70 0.94 7.47 10.87
N LEU A 71 2.18 7.88 10.74
CA LEU A 71 3.31 7.21 11.42
C LEU A 71 3.12 7.15 12.94
N PHE A 72 2.71 8.25 13.55
CA PHE A 72 2.52 8.31 15.00
C PHE A 72 1.23 7.58 15.44
N PHE A 73 0.12 7.87 14.77
CA PHE A 73 -1.17 7.33 15.19
C PHE A 73 -1.35 5.85 14.85
N TRP A 74 -0.72 5.36 13.82
CA TRP A 74 -0.88 3.98 13.37
C TRP A 74 0.38 3.14 13.54
N VAL A 75 1.50 3.54 12.94
CA VAL A 75 2.72 2.72 12.94
C VAL A 75 3.29 2.55 14.33
N ALA A 76 3.48 3.64 15.07
CA ALA A 76 3.99 3.58 16.43
C ALA A 76 3.06 2.77 17.35
N ARG A 77 1.75 2.92 17.21
CA ARG A 77 0.79 2.14 18.01
C ARG A 77 0.81 0.65 17.65
N MET A 78 0.93 0.28 16.37
CA MET A 78 1.11 -1.12 15.98
C MET A 78 2.39 -1.72 16.58
N MET A 79 3.49 -0.95 16.60
CA MET A 79 4.73 -1.39 17.24
C MET A 79 4.55 -1.60 18.75
N MET A 80 3.91 -0.66 19.45
CA MET A 80 3.63 -0.79 20.88
C MET A 80 2.78 -2.02 21.20
N MET A 81 1.68 -2.21 20.46
CA MET A 81 0.77 -3.35 20.67
C MET A 81 1.40 -4.67 20.26
N GLY A 82 2.17 -4.69 19.17
CA GLY A 82 2.89 -5.89 18.73
C GLY A 82 3.93 -6.34 19.76
N ILE A 83 4.73 -5.42 20.28
CA ILE A 83 5.71 -5.72 21.34
C ILE A 83 5.01 -6.18 22.62
N HIS A 84 3.88 -5.52 22.99
CA HIS A 84 3.16 -5.85 24.23
C HIS A 84 2.48 -7.22 24.16
N PHE A 85 1.79 -7.55 23.06
CA PHE A 85 0.97 -8.76 22.96
C PHE A 85 1.66 -9.94 22.29
N GLN A 86 2.63 -9.70 21.40
CA GLN A 86 3.33 -10.71 20.65
C GLN A 86 4.82 -10.82 21.03
N GLU A 87 5.32 -9.97 21.94
CA GLU A 87 6.72 -9.91 22.38
C GLU A 87 7.73 -9.70 21.22
N GLN A 88 7.22 -9.22 20.07
CA GLN A 88 8.00 -9.07 18.84
C GLN A 88 7.49 -7.87 18.03
N VAL A 89 8.41 -7.17 17.32
CA VAL A 89 8.03 -6.10 16.39
C VAL A 89 7.15 -6.64 15.28
N PRO A 90 6.10 -5.90 14.86
CA PRO A 90 5.13 -6.42 13.89
C PRO A 90 5.63 -6.44 12.43
N PHE A 91 6.70 -5.69 12.11
CA PHE A 91 7.27 -5.60 10.76
C PHE A 91 8.74 -5.17 10.83
N HIS A 92 9.51 -5.55 9.80
CA HIS A 92 10.95 -5.26 9.75
C HIS A 92 11.27 -3.96 9.03
N HIS A 93 10.49 -3.61 8.01
CA HIS A 93 10.68 -2.41 7.20
C HIS A 93 9.40 -1.59 7.14
N VAL A 94 9.55 -0.26 7.19
CA VAL A 94 8.45 0.69 6.99
C VAL A 94 8.74 1.49 5.73
N TYR A 95 7.96 1.26 4.69
CA TYR A 95 8.03 2.03 3.45
C TYR A 95 7.04 3.20 3.52
N ILE A 96 7.56 4.41 3.52
CA ILE A 96 6.76 5.63 3.60
C ILE A 96 6.54 6.16 2.19
N HIS A 97 5.31 6.01 1.69
CA HIS A 97 4.94 6.45 0.35
C HIS A 97 4.58 7.93 0.30
N ALA A 98 4.67 8.51 -0.90
CA ALA A 98 4.20 9.85 -1.18
C ALA A 98 2.66 9.95 -1.06
N LEU A 99 2.14 11.12 -0.65
CA LEU A 99 0.72 11.40 -0.66
C LEU A 99 0.30 11.97 -2.02
N VAL A 100 -0.89 11.58 -2.47
CA VAL A 100 -1.47 12.12 -3.70
C VAL A 100 -2.27 13.38 -3.37
N ARG A 101 -1.96 14.47 -4.06
CA ARG A 101 -2.61 15.76 -3.94
C ARG A 101 -3.18 16.18 -5.28
N ASP A 102 -4.06 17.17 -5.30
CA ASP A 102 -4.57 17.77 -6.53
C ASP A 102 -3.45 18.49 -7.32
N GLU A 103 -3.78 19.00 -8.48
CA GLU A 103 -2.84 19.69 -9.38
C GLU A 103 -2.18 20.92 -8.73
N GLN A 104 -2.91 21.60 -7.83
CA GLN A 104 -2.42 22.75 -7.07
C GLN A 104 -1.59 22.35 -5.84
N GLY A 105 -1.56 21.07 -5.49
CA GLY A 105 -0.86 20.54 -4.31
C GLY A 105 -1.70 20.58 -3.04
N LYS A 106 -3.02 20.80 -3.12
CA LYS A 106 -3.92 20.75 -1.97
C LYS A 106 -4.32 19.31 -1.67
N LYS A 107 -4.61 19.03 -0.40
CA LYS A 107 -5.15 17.75 0.03
C LYS A 107 -6.50 17.51 -0.65
N MET A 108 -6.67 16.33 -1.24
CA MET A 108 -7.95 15.92 -1.82
C MET A 108 -8.96 15.60 -0.71
N SER A 109 -10.18 16.11 -0.84
CA SER A 109 -11.29 15.76 0.04
C SER A 109 -12.63 15.83 -0.71
N LYS A 110 -13.59 15.00 -0.29
CA LYS A 110 -14.94 15.01 -0.87
C LYS A 110 -15.65 16.35 -0.67
N SER A 111 -15.39 17.02 0.46
CA SER A 111 -15.99 18.33 0.77
C SER A 111 -15.48 19.47 -0.12
N THR A 112 -14.26 19.37 -0.63
CA THR A 112 -13.68 20.35 -1.57
C THR A 112 -13.93 20.01 -3.04
N GLY A 113 -14.45 18.80 -3.33
CA GLY A 113 -14.76 18.38 -4.70
C GLY A 113 -13.55 18.17 -5.61
N ASN A 114 -12.34 18.09 -5.04
CA ASN A 114 -11.09 17.94 -5.80
C ASN A 114 -10.56 16.51 -5.79
N VAL A 115 -11.38 15.52 -5.43
CA VAL A 115 -11.01 14.11 -5.42
C VAL A 115 -10.96 13.57 -6.85
N ILE A 116 -9.87 12.93 -7.19
CA ILE A 116 -9.74 12.14 -8.43
C ILE A 116 -10.02 10.69 -8.06
N ASP A 117 -11.13 10.14 -8.59
CA ASP A 117 -11.47 8.73 -8.38
C ASP A 117 -10.58 7.83 -9.26
N PRO A 118 -9.78 6.93 -8.68
CA PRO A 118 -8.93 6.02 -9.45
C PRO A 118 -9.71 5.13 -10.42
N LEU A 119 -10.92 4.68 -10.04
CA LEU A 119 -11.73 3.80 -10.90
C LEU A 119 -12.26 4.53 -12.13
N GLU A 120 -12.63 5.80 -11.96
CA GLU A 120 -13.04 6.66 -13.07
C GLU A 120 -11.87 6.90 -14.05
N MET A 121 -10.68 7.17 -13.50
CA MET A 121 -9.46 7.33 -14.31
C MET A 121 -9.06 6.06 -15.04
N ILE A 122 -9.21 4.91 -14.39
CA ILE A 122 -8.98 3.59 -15.02
C ILE A 122 -9.94 3.38 -16.18
N GLY A 123 -11.23 3.70 -16.00
CA GLY A 123 -12.24 3.59 -17.07
C GLY A 123 -11.92 4.48 -18.27
N LYS A 124 -11.41 5.68 -18.03
CA LYS A 124 -11.14 6.69 -19.07
C LYS A 124 -9.79 6.51 -19.78
N TYR A 125 -8.75 6.20 -19.04
CA TYR A 125 -7.36 6.20 -19.53
C TYR A 125 -6.68 4.83 -19.51
N GLY A 126 -7.26 3.84 -18.86
CA GLY A 126 -6.71 2.50 -18.67
C GLY A 126 -5.85 2.38 -17.40
N THR A 127 -5.80 1.17 -16.87
CA THR A 127 -5.09 0.85 -15.60
C THR A 127 -3.61 1.15 -15.68
N ASP A 128 -2.96 0.78 -16.78
CA ASP A 128 -1.50 0.96 -16.94
C ASP A 128 -1.11 2.43 -16.94
N SER A 129 -1.93 3.31 -17.53
CA SER A 129 -1.69 4.74 -17.56
C SER A 129 -1.71 5.37 -16.17
N LEU A 130 -2.69 4.99 -15.34
CA LEU A 130 -2.77 5.46 -13.95
C LEU A 130 -1.62 4.93 -13.12
N ARG A 131 -1.35 3.62 -13.17
CA ARG A 131 -0.27 2.99 -12.42
C ARG A 131 1.09 3.56 -12.81
N PHE A 132 1.35 3.71 -14.09
CA PHE A 132 2.59 4.30 -14.57
C PHE A 132 2.75 5.76 -14.12
N THR A 133 1.66 6.55 -14.15
CA THR A 133 1.66 7.93 -13.65
C THR A 133 2.09 7.98 -12.19
N LEU A 134 1.45 7.18 -11.34
CA LEU A 134 1.75 7.16 -9.91
C LEU A 134 3.19 6.71 -9.64
N THR A 135 3.66 5.68 -10.32
CA THR A 135 5.04 5.16 -10.18
C THR A 135 6.08 6.18 -10.65
N ALA A 136 5.85 6.82 -11.81
CA ALA A 136 6.78 7.80 -12.37
C ALA A 136 6.95 9.06 -11.52
N PHE A 137 5.93 9.39 -10.71
CA PHE A 137 5.99 10.52 -9.79
C PHE A 137 6.29 10.14 -8.34
N ALA A 138 6.35 8.84 -8.04
CA ALA A 138 6.70 8.35 -6.72
C ALA A 138 8.17 8.65 -6.42
N ALA A 139 8.41 9.70 -5.64
CA ALA A 139 9.73 10.02 -5.12
C ALA A 139 9.64 10.12 -3.60
N MET A 140 10.62 9.57 -2.89
CA MET A 140 10.65 9.66 -1.43
C MET A 140 10.63 11.11 -0.97
N GLY A 141 9.76 11.43 0.01
CA GLY A 141 9.66 12.74 0.62
C GLY A 141 8.96 13.82 -0.22
N ARG A 142 8.32 13.47 -1.32
CA ARG A 142 7.58 14.43 -2.17
C ARG A 142 6.16 13.95 -2.43
N ASP A 143 5.20 14.84 -2.22
CA ASP A 143 3.81 14.58 -2.59
C ASP A 143 3.63 14.55 -4.12
N ILE A 144 2.74 13.68 -4.58
CA ILE A 144 2.40 13.55 -6.00
C ILE A 144 1.29 14.54 -6.34
N LYS A 145 1.59 15.54 -7.15
CA LYS A 145 0.56 16.41 -7.73
C LYS A 145 -0.07 15.72 -8.93
N LEU A 146 -1.23 15.12 -8.73
CA LEU A 146 -1.94 14.36 -9.75
C LEU A 146 -2.88 15.28 -10.53
N SER A 147 -2.83 15.16 -11.87
CA SER A 147 -3.82 15.75 -12.76
C SER A 147 -4.22 14.79 -13.86
N GLU A 148 -5.43 14.92 -14.34
CA GLU A 148 -5.96 14.10 -15.43
C GLU A 148 -5.10 14.19 -16.70
N LYS A 149 -4.61 15.38 -17.02
CA LYS A 149 -3.71 15.63 -18.16
C LYS A 149 -2.41 14.83 -18.08
N ARG A 150 -1.88 14.59 -16.88
CA ARG A 150 -0.68 13.77 -16.68
C ARG A 150 -0.97 12.29 -16.96
N ILE A 151 -2.12 11.80 -16.51
CA ILE A 151 -2.56 10.42 -16.75
C ILE A 151 -2.75 10.20 -18.26
N GLU A 152 -3.37 11.15 -18.96
CA GLU A 152 -3.53 11.13 -20.41
C GLU A 152 -2.18 11.10 -21.15
N GLY A 153 -1.21 11.92 -20.70
CA GLY A 153 0.14 11.93 -21.26
C GLY A 153 0.83 10.55 -21.19
N TYR A 154 0.69 9.87 -20.06
CA TYR A 154 1.24 8.52 -19.91
C TYR A 154 0.45 7.46 -20.65
N ARG A 155 -0.84 7.64 -20.93
CA ARG A 155 -1.59 6.80 -21.86
C ARG A 155 -0.94 6.79 -23.24
N HIS A 156 -0.53 7.94 -23.75
CA HIS A 156 0.18 8.02 -25.03
C HIS A 156 1.53 7.30 -24.99
N PHE A 157 2.24 7.38 -23.86
CA PHE A 157 3.50 6.67 -23.69
C PHE A 157 3.32 5.15 -23.66
N VAL A 158 2.34 4.64 -22.90
CA VAL A 158 1.98 3.21 -22.86
C VAL A 158 1.56 2.71 -24.25
N ASN A 159 0.75 3.46 -24.96
CA ASN A 159 0.35 3.14 -26.34
C ASN A 159 1.56 3.10 -27.30
N LYS A 160 2.54 3.99 -27.12
CA LYS A 160 3.78 3.97 -27.91
C LYS A 160 4.54 2.66 -27.69
N ILE A 161 4.71 2.23 -26.45
CA ILE A 161 5.36 0.95 -26.12
C ILE A 161 4.61 -0.21 -26.78
N TRP A 162 3.29 -0.26 -26.60
CA TRP A 162 2.43 -1.31 -27.18
C TRP A 162 2.58 -1.37 -28.71
N ASN A 163 2.44 -0.25 -29.39
CA ASN A 163 2.54 -0.18 -30.83
C ASN A 163 3.94 -0.54 -31.35
N SER A 164 5.00 -0.14 -30.63
CA SER A 164 6.37 -0.52 -30.98
C SER A 164 6.58 -2.03 -30.88
N ALA A 165 6.09 -2.64 -29.79
CA ALA A 165 6.16 -4.09 -29.61
C ALA A 165 5.33 -4.84 -30.68
N ARG A 166 4.11 -4.38 -30.94
CA ARG A 166 3.26 -4.94 -31.99
C ARG A 166 3.92 -4.86 -33.37
N PHE A 167 4.50 -3.71 -33.70
CA PHE A 167 5.24 -3.53 -34.96
C PHE A 167 6.42 -4.51 -35.06
N ALA A 168 7.22 -4.63 -34.00
CA ALA A 168 8.32 -5.58 -33.95
C ALA A 168 7.85 -7.03 -34.17
N LEU A 169 6.80 -7.47 -33.44
CA LEU A 169 6.24 -8.82 -33.55
C LEU A 169 5.74 -9.12 -34.96
N MET A 170 5.03 -8.20 -35.59
CA MET A 170 4.55 -8.36 -36.97
C MET A 170 5.69 -8.53 -37.98
N ASN A 171 6.84 -7.88 -37.76
CA ASN A 171 8.00 -7.99 -38.62
C ASN A 171 8.91 -9.19 -38.29
N MET A 172 8.68 -9.84 -37.15
CA MET A 172 9.39 -11.06 -36.76
C MET A 172 8.69 -12.33 -37.28
N GLU A 173 7.44 -12.22 -37.75
CA GLU A 173 6.70 -13.37 -38.27
C GLU A 173 7.39 -13.89 -39.57
N GLY A 174 7.80 -15.15 -39.55
CA GLY A 174 8.56 -15.76 -40.64
C GLY A 174 10.04 -15.38 -40.75
N ALA A 175 10.53 -14.52 -39.88
CA ALA A 175 11.98 -14.16 -39.85
C ALA A 175 12.81 -15.35 -39.30
N PRO A 176 13.97 -15.64 -39.92
CA PRO A 176 14.89 -16.66 -39.40
C PRO A 176 15.38 -16.27 -38.01
N ARG A 177 15.46 -17.25 -37.10
CA ARG A 177 16.10 -17.00 -35.80
C ARG A 177 17.61 -16.82 -36.03
N ALA A 178 18.13 -15.67 -35.59
CA ALA A 178 19.55 -15.38 -35.55
C ALA A 178 20.04 -15.26 -34.09
N GLU A 179 21.29 -15.60 -33.86
CA GLU A 179 21.90 -15.37 -32.54
C GLU A 179 22.43 -13.92 -32.44
N LEU A 180 22.52 -13.39 -31.22
CA LEU A 180 23.02 -12.03 -31.01
C LEU A 180 24.45 -11.80 -31.57
N LYS A 181 25.28 -12.87 -31.55
CA LYS A 181 26.63 -12.83 -32.14
C LYS A 181 26.62 -12.60 -33.64
N ASP A 182 25.53 -12.89 -34.33
CA ASP A 182 25.39 -12.73 -35.76
C ASP A 182 24.92 -11.33 -36.18
N ALA A 183 24.66 -10.47 -35.21
CA ALA A 183 24.23 -9.10 -35.43
C ALA A 183 25.36 -8.27 -36.10
N GLN A 184 25.20 -8.06 -37.40
CA GLN A 184 26.14 -7.28 -38.19
C GLN A 184 25.67 -5.84 -38.41
N GLY A 185 26.60 -4.94 -38.63
CA GLY A 185 26.30 -3.53 -38.85
C GLY A 185 26.37 -2.69 -37.55
N LEU A 186 26.71 -1.41 -37.74
CA LEU A 186 26.94 -0.48 -36.62
C LEU A 186 25.67 -0.28 -35.77
N ALA A 187 24.52 -0.12 -36.41
CA ALA A 187 23.25 0.12 -35.71
C ALA A 187 22.84 -1.07 -34.83
N ASN A 188 22.99 -2.30 -35.31
CA ASN A 188 22.64 -3.51 -34.55
C ASN A 188 23.56 -3.68 -33.34
N ARG A 189 24.86 -3.49 -33.53
CA ARG A 189 25.83 -3.55 -32.42
C ARG A 189 25.59 -2.45 -31.39
N TRP A 190 25.27 -1.25 -31.85
CA TRP A 190 24.97 -0.12 -30.98
C TRP A 190 23.73 -0.39 -30.11
N ILE A 191 22.62 -0.88 -30.67
CA ILE A 191 21.41 -1.10 -29.91
C ILE A 191 21.59 -2.25 -28.88
N LEU A 192 22.36 -3.28 -29.25
CA LEU A 192 22.68 -4.37 -28.32
C LEU A 192 23.54 -3.87 -27.15
N HIS A 193 24.55 -3.05 -27.45
CA HIS A 193 25.37 -2.42 -26.42
C HIS A 193 24.51 -1.55 -25.46
N ARG A 194 23.64 -0.70 -26.04
CA ARG A 194 22.71 0.11 -25.22
C ARG A 194 21.78 -0.73 -24.37
N LEU A 195 21.31 -1.87 -24.88
CA LEU A 195 20.48 -2.79 -24.10
C LEU A 195 21.24 -3.31 -22.87
N GLU A 196 22.49 -3.73 -23.03
CA GLU A 196 23.30 -4.21 -21.91
C GLU A 196 23.61 -3.10 -20.89
N GLU A 197 23.90 -1.88 -21.34
CA GLU A 197 24.07 -0.72 -20.43
C GLU A 197 22.81 -0.48 -19.60
N VAL A 198 21.62 -0.42 -20.23
CA VAL A 198 20.36 -0.19 -19.54
C VAL A 198 20.03 -1.33 -18.57
N LYS A 199 20.34 -2.58 -18.91
CA LYS A 199 20.15 -3.71 -17.98
C LYS A 199 20.96 -3.50 -16.70
N VAL A 200 22.23 -3.13 -16.81
CA VAL A 200 23.07 -2.85 -15.65
C VAL A 200 22.55 -1.67 -14.83
N GLU A 201 22.08 -0.59 -15.48
CA GLU A 201 21.51 0.57 -14.79
C GLU A 201 20.21 0.23 -14.01
N VAL A 202 19.40 -0.72 -14.51
CA VAL A 202 18.13 -1.11 -13.86
C VAL A 202 18.38 -2.07 -12.71
N GLU A 203 19.44 -2.89 -12.77
CA GLU A 203 19.79 -3.87 -11.74
C GLU A 203 20.61 -3.29 -10.58
N SER A 204 21.16 -2.08 -10.74
CA SER A 204 21.95 -1.38 -9.71
C SER A 204 21.05 -0.57 -8.74
#